data_d085d9c570b0e5263a195d4a6de0be02
#
_entry.id   d085d9c570b0e5263a195d4a6de0be02
#
_cell.length_a   1.000
_cell.length_b   1.000
_cell.length_c   1.000
_cell.angle_alpha   90.00
_cell.angle_beta   90.00
_cell.angle_gamma   90.00
#
_symmetry.space_group_name_H-M   'P 1'
#
loop_
_entity.id
_entity.type
_entity.pdbx_description
1 polymer ?
#
loop_
_entity_poly.entity_id
_entity_poly.type
_entity_poly.pdbx_seq_one_letter_code
_entity_poly.pdbx_strand_id
1 'polypeptide(L)'
;MKTIQRWDKAGLITVVRTAQNQRRIPVSELTRLTRGSGAPRCVMYARVSSSRQEQAGNLDRQIERLREAADARGYLVVETIAEQASSLNEKRRGMKKLFSLMQREAVDVVLLASPDRLVRFGFPYLVEAFSWQGVRLEVLEEPAKQEPLAEMTADLLTIVTVFSGRMYGHRAKRVQACLRTRIKACMQEAEQRHGES
;
A
#
# COMPACT_ATOMS: atom_id res chain seq x y z
N MET A 1 29.68 14.82 -22.97
CA MET A 1 29.97 13.44 -22.53
C MET A 1 30.99 13.33 -21.38
N LYS A 2 32.02 14.14 -21.31
CA LYS A 2 33.04 14.08 -20.23
C LYS A 2 32.49 14.32 -18.82
N THR A 3 31.42 15.10 -18.64
CA THR A 3 30.82 15.42 -17.32
C THR A 3 30.19 14.23 -16.66
N ILE A 4 29.36 13.45 -17.38
CA ILE A 4 28.69 12.23 -16.85
C ILE A 4 29.70 11.18 -16.42
N GLN A 5 30.78 11.01 -17.21
CA GLN A 5 31.87 10.07 -16.88
C GLN A 5 32.63 10.49 -15.62
N ARG A 6 32.79 11.78 -15.40
CA ARG A 6 33.47 12.35 -14.21
C ARG A 6 32.56 12.12 -12.97
N TRP A 7 31.26 12.35 -13.09
CA TRP A 7 30.29 12.16 -12.01
C TRP A 7 30.14 10.69 -11.63
N ASP A 8 30.13 9.78 -12.62
CA ASP A 8 30.13 8.32 -12.42
C ASP A 8 31.38 7.87 -11.62
N LYS A 9 32.59 8.32 -12.04
CA LYS A 9 33.84 8.01 -11.34
C LYS A 9 33.91 8.63 -9.93
N ALA A 10 33.31 9.77 -9.74
CA ALA A 10 33.24 10.46 -8.44
C ALA A 10 32.13 9.94 -7.52
N GLY A 11 31.33 8.96 -7.97
CA GLY A 11 30.21 8.43 -7.20
C GLY A 11 29.04 9.42 -7.00
N LEU A 12 29.01 10.51 -7.78
CA LEU A 12 27.97 11.53 -7.68
C LEU A 12 26.67 11.13 -8.37
N ILE A 13 26.71 10.14 -9.25
CA ILE A 13 25.56 9.59 -9.95
C ILE A 13 25.62 8.06 -9.99
N THR A 14 24.47 7.44 -9.94
CA THR A 14 24.32 5.98 -10.14
C THR A 14 24.13 5.68 -11.62
N VAL A 15 24.97 4.83 -12.19
CA VAL A 15 24.94 4.46 -13.61
C VAL A 15 24.77 2.96 -13.75
N VAL A 16 23.85 2.54 -14.60
CA VAL A 16 23.68 1.15 -15.00
C VAL A 16 24.40 0.93 -16.34
N ARG A 17 25.14 -0.19 -16.45
CA ARG A 17 25.79 -0.58 -17.69
C ARG A 17 24.99 -1.62 -18.44
N THR A 18 24.74 -1.36 -19.72
CA THR A 18 24.15 -2.36 -20.61
C THR A 18 25.15 -3.49 -20.92
N ALA A 19 24.66 -4.58 -21.50
CA ALA A 19 25.50 -5.68 -21.96
C ALA A 19 26.61 -5.24 -22.96
N GLN A 20 26.39 -4.13 -23.65
CA GLN A 20 27.36 -3.50 -24.57
C GLN A 20 28.25 -2.46 -23.87
N ASN A 21 28.29 -2.48 -22.53
CA ASN A 21 29.07 -1.56 -21.70
C ASN A 21 28.70 -0.05 -21.86
N GLN A 22 27.53 0.25 -22.42
CA GLN A 22 27.03 1.63 -22.49
C GLN A 22 26.48 2.07 -21.13
N ARG A 23 26.80 3.30 -20.74
CA ARG A 23 26.26 3.89 -19.51
C ARG A 23 24.81 4.36 -19.73
N ARG A 24 23.93 3.95 -18.85
CA ARG A 24 22.54 4.43 -18.78
C ARG A 24 22.31 5.02 -17.40
N ILE A 25 21.71 6.18 -17.33
CA ILE A 25 21.30 6.80 -16.07
C ILE A 25 19.85 6.35 -15.84
N PRO A 26 19.56 5.66 -14.72
CA PRO A 26 18.18 5.33 -14.36
C PRO A 26 17.31 6.58 -14.25
N VAL A 27 16.03 6.49 -14.57
CA VAL A 27 15.08 7.60 -14.44
C VAL A 27 15.01 8.10 -12.99
N SER A 28 15.11 7.20 -12.02
CA SER A 28 15.19 7.53 -10.59
C SER A 28 16.35 8.46 -10.26
N GLU A 29 17.51 8.22 -10.86
CA GLU A 29 18.70 9.03 -10.66
C GLU A 29 18.56 10.40 -11.34
N LEU A 30 17.99 10.44 -12.55
CA LEU A 30 17.68 11.69 -13.23
C LEU A 30 16.71 12.53 -12.39
N THR A 31 15.69 11.89 -11.85
CA THR A 31 14.72 12.51 -10.94
C THR A 31 15.40 13.08 -9.70
N ARG A 32 16.31 12.33 -9.07
CA ARG A 32 17.11 12.79 -7.92
C ARG A 32 17.94 14.04 -8.25
N LEU A 33 18.58 14.05 -9.40
CA LEU A 33 19.44 15.16 -9.83
C LEU A 33 18.65 16.43 -10.21
N THR A 34 17.46 16.26 -10.77
CA THR A 34 16.63 17.40 -11.21
C THR A 34 15.80 18.01 -10.08
N ARG A 35 15.53 17.23 -9.01
CA ARG A 35 14.72 17.67 -7.86
C ARG A 35 15.48 18.51 -6.82
N GLY A 36 16.80 18.59 -6.89
CA GLY A 36 17.62 19.33 -5.92
C GLY A 36 17.76 18.60 -4.57
N SER A 37 18.53 19.19 -3.64
CA SER A 37 18.81 18.63 -2.31
C SER A 37 17.72 18.89 -1.27
N GLY A 38 16.47 19.01 -1.68
CA GLY A 38 15.33 19.21 -0.77
C GLY A 38 14.94 17.93 -0.01
N ALA A 39 14.20 18.07 1.08
CA ALA A 39 13.62 16.94 1.81
C ALA A 39 12.80 16.04 0.87
N PRO A 40 12.89 14.68 0.99
CA PRO A 40 12.12 13.77 0.16
C PRO A 40 10.61 14.02 0.31
N ARG A 41 9.91 14.13 -0.80
CA ARG A 41 8.46 14.39 -0.85
C ARG A 41 7.70 13.10 -0.57
N CYS A 42 6.98 13.08 0.53
CA CYS A 42 6.30 11.91 1.05
C CYS A 42 4.78 12.01 0.88
N VAL A 43 4.16 10.94 0.42
CA VAL A 43 2.71 10.71 0.51
C VAL A 43 2.48 9.70 1.62
N MET A 44 1.71 10.08 2.64
CA MET A 44 1.23 9.14 3.65
C MET A 44 -0.05 8.49 3.17
N TYR A 45 -0.13 7.16 3.26
CA TYR A 45 -1.32 6.42 2.88
C TYR A 45 -1.83 5.58 4.05
N ALA A 46 -3.05 5.88 4.48
CA ALA A 46 -3.74 5.21 5.57
C ALA A 46 -5.07 4.64 5.08
N ARG A 47 -5.41 3.42 5.53
CA ARG A 47 -6.65 2.74 5.15
C ARG A 47 -7.21 1.95 6.32
N VAL A 48 -8.54 1.97 6.42
CA VAL A 48 -9.31 1.05 7.26
C VAL A 48 -10.41 0.38 6.43
N SER A 49 -10.86 -0.80 6.84
CA SER A 49 -11.98 -1.49 6.19
C SER A 49 -13.31 -0.80 6.51
N SER A 50 -14.34 -1.00 5.68
CA SER A 50 -15.59 -0.23 5.68
C SER A 50 -16.58 -0.55 6.81
N SER A 51 -16.19 -1.21 7.91
CA SER A 51 -17.11 -1.59 8.97
C SER A 51 -16.79 -0.93 10.33
N ARG A 52 -17.72 -0.08 10.80
CA ARG A 52 -17.99 0.44 12.15
C ARG A 52 -17.16 1.62 12.67
N GLN A 53 -17.79 2.38 13.58
CA GLN A 53 -17.28 3.56 14.29
C GLN A 53 -15.96 3.34 15.06
N GLU A 54 -15.64 2.11 15.46
CA GLU A 54 -14.35 1.75 16.07
C GLU A 54 -13.14 1.97 15.17
N GLN A 55 -13.37 2.05 13.85
CA GLN A 55 -12.29 2.18 12.87
C GLN A 55 -11.91 3.65 12.59
N ALA A 56 -12.74 4.64 12.93
CA ALA A 56 -12.38 6.05 12.80
C ALA A 56 -11.17 6.38 13.69
N GLY A 57 -11.19 5.99 14.95
CA GLY A 57 -10.04 6.17 15.85
C GLY A 57 -8.79 5.36 15.46
N ASN A 58 -8.95 4.28 14.69
CA ASN A 58 -7.82 3.53 14.15
C ASN A 58 -7.18 4.24 12.94
N LEU A 59 -7.99 4.90 12.11
CA LEU A 59 -7.48 5.68 10.98
C LEU A 59 -6.66 6.87 11.45
N ASP A 60 -7.18 7.64 12.42
CA ASP A 60 -6.49 8.81 12.99
C ASP A 60 -5.18 8.42 13.67
N ARG A 61 -5.17 7.34 14.46
CA ARG A 61 -3.94 6.79 15.06
C ARG A 61 -2.93 6.34 14.01
N GLN A 62 -3.40 5.75 12.92
CA GLN A 62 -2.53 5.35 11.81
C GLN A 62 -1.88 6.57 11.15
N ILE A 63 -2.66 7.63 10.89
CA ILE A 63 -2.17 8.88 10.30
C ILE A 63 -1.15 9.54 11.22
N GLU A 64 -1.41 9.62 12.53
CA GLU A 64 -0.50 10.24 13.48
C GLU A 64 0.86 9.52 13.53
N ARG A 65 0.85 8.18 13.58
CA ARG A 65 2.09 7.39 13.54
C ARG A 65 2.87 7.56 12.23
N LEU A 66 2.15 7.66 11.10
CA LEU A 66 2.79 7.94 9.81
C LEU A 66 3.42 9.34 9.81
N ARG A 67 2.77 10.33 10.43
CA ARG A 67 3.29 11.69 10.56
C ARG A 67 4.55 11.74 11.41
N GLU A 68 4.51 11.16 12.61
CA GLU A 68 5.68 11.06 13.47
C GLU A 68 6.88 10.41 12.77
N ALA A 69 6.62 9.33 12.00
CA ALA A 69 7.66 8.65 11.25
C ALA A 69 8.19 9.46 10.06
N ALA A 70 7.33 10.22 9.39
CA ALA A 70 7.74 11.13 8.31
C ALA A 70 8.61 12.26 8.85
N ASP A 71 8.22 12.87 9.97
CA ASP A 71 8.95 13.94 10.64
C ASP A 71 10.31 13.44 11.13
N ALA A 72 10.36 12.26 11.80
CA ALA A 72 11.61 11.65 12.26
C ALA A 72 12.59 11.33 11.12
N ARG A 73 12.09 11.06 9.92
CA ARG A 73 12.90 10.79 8.72
C ARG A 73 13.21 12.06 7.91
N GLY A 74 12.73 13.21 8.34
CA GLY A 74 12.93 14.48 7.64
C GLY A 74 12.21 14.55 6.29
N TYR A 75 11.05 13.90 6.15
CA TYR A 75 10.28 13.92 4.91
C TYR A 75 9.35 15.13 4.83
N LEU A 76 9.21 15.70 3.63
CA LEU A 76 8.21 16.70 3.35
C LEU A 76 6.89 16.00 2.98
N VAL A 77 5.93 15.97 3.89
CA VAL A 77 4.61 15.41 3.60
C VAL A 77 3.87 16.33 2.64
N VAL A 78 3.65 15.86 1.41
CA VAL A 78 2.95 16.62 0.35
C VAL A 78 1.48 16.28 0.27
N GLU A 79 1.09 15.07 0.71
CA GLU A 79 -0.30 14.64 0.74
C GLU A 79 -0.52 13.53 1.77
N THR A 80 -1.71 13.52 2.37
CA THR A 80 -2.19 12.44 3.23
C THR A 80 -3.44 11.83 2.61
N ILE A 81 -3.33 10.59 2.18
CA ILE A 81 -4.44 9.81 1.65
C ILE A 81 -5.00 8.94 2.77
N ALA A 82 -6.19 9.30 3.23
CA ALA A 82 -6.93 8.53 4.23
C ALA A 82 -8.20 7.99 3.57
N GLU A 83 -8.40 6.67 3.59
CA GLU A 83 -9.59 6.09 2.98
C GLU A 83 -10.19 4.96 3.81
N GLN A 84 -11.50 4.86 3.71
CA GLN A 84 -12.28 3.77 4.26
C GLN A 84 -12.78 2.89 3.12
N ALA A 85 -12.11 1.77 2.88
CA ALA A 85 -12.42 0.88 1.77
C ALA A 85 -11.83 -0.51 2.00
N SER A 86 -12.42 -1.54 1.41
CA SER A 86 -11.84 -2.88 1.38
C SER A 86 -10.52 -2.91 0.61
N SER A 87 -9.56 -3.69 1.09
CA SER A 87 -8.27 -3.93 0.42
C SER A 87 -8.42 -4.56 -0.96
N LEU A 88 -9.52 -5.27 -1.21
CA LEU A 88 -9.85 -5.95 -2.47
C LEU A 88 -10.55 -5.04 -3.50
N ASN A 89 -10.91 -3.81 -3.11
CA ASN A 89 -11.51 -2.88 -4.05
C ASN A 89 -10.44 -2.19 -4.90
N GLU A 90 -10.19 -2.70 -6.10
CA GLU A 90 -9.21 -2.15 -7.05
C GLU A 90 -9.54 -0.73 -7.53
N LYS A 91 -10.82 -0.31 -7.43
CA LYS A 91 -11.30 0.99 -7.91
C LYS A 91 -11.32 2.06 -6.81
N ARG A 92 -10.62 1.85 -5.71
CA ARG A 92 -10.55 2.78 -4.58
C ARG A 92 -10.10 4.18 -5.00
N ARG A 93 -10.73 5.18 -4.40
CA ARG A 93 -10.39 6.59 -4.69
C ARG A 93 -8.97 6.94 -4.24
N GLY A 94 -8.54 6.45 -3.07
CA GLY A 94 -7.20 6.70 -2.54
C GLY A 94 -6.11 6.14 -3.44
N MET A 95 -6.28 4.92 -3.96
CA MET A 95 -5.33 4.32 -4.90
C MET A 95 -5.24 5.13 -6.22
N LYS A 96 -6.38 5.54 -6.76
CA LYS A 96 -6.40 6.40 -7.96
C LYS A 96 -5.73 7.74 -7.72
N LYS A 97 -5.97 8.36 -6.55
CA LYS A 97 -5.33 9.61 -6.14
C LYS A 97 -3.82 9.43 -6.03
N LEU A 98 -3.36 8.34 -5.40
CA LEU A 98 -1.95 8.02 -5.28
C LEU A 98 -1.26 7.94 -6.65
N PHE A 99 -1.80 7.16 -7.59
CA PHE A 99 -1.25 7.07 -8.94
C PHE A 99 -1.27 8.42 -9.67
N SER A 100 -2.33 9.22 -9.49
CA SER A 100 -2.40 10.55 -10.09
C SER A 100 -1.33 11.49 -9.54
N LEU A 101 -1.06 11.45 -8.23
CA LEU A 101 0.01 12.23 -7.60
C LEU A 101 1.39 11.81 -8.13
N MET A 102 1.65 10.52 -8.24
CA MET A 102 2.90 10.01 -8.79
C MET A 102 3.15 10.44 -10.23
N GLN A 103 2.09 10.63 -11.03
CA GLN A 103 2.20 11.10 -12.41
C GLN A 103 2.38 12.61 -12.54
N ARG A 104 1.73 13.39 -11.67
CA ARG A 104 1.67 14.85 -11.79
C ARG A 104 2.67 15.57 -10.90
N GLU A 105 2.96 15.00 -9.77
CA GLU A 105 3.80 15.58 -8.75
C GLU A 105 5.06 14.75 -8.53
N ALA A 106 6.10 15.42 -8.08
CA ALA A 106 7.29 14.72 -7.65
C ALA A 106 7.03 14.07 -6.29
N VAL A 107 6.77 12.78 -6.26
CA VAL A 107 6.69 11.93 -5.06
C VAL A 107 7.95 11.08 -5.00
N ASP A 108 8.64 11.08 -3.86
CA ASP A 108 9.85 10.28 -3.66
C ASP A 108 9.56 9.05 -2.80
N VAL A 109 8.61 9.19 -1.86
CA VAL A 109 8.29 8.16 -0.87
C VAL A 109 6.78 8.04 -0.70
N VAL A 110 6.29 6.82 -0.64
CA VAL A 110 4.95 6.50 -0.13
C VAL A 110 5.12 5.75 1.18
N LEU A 111 4.62 6.32 2.27
CA LEU A 111 4.76 5.78 3.61
C LEU A 111 3.47 5.08 4.04
N LEU A 112 3.58 3.85 4.52
CA LEU A 112 2.50 2.95 4.89
C LEU A 112 2.69 2.43 6.31
N ALA A 113 1.61 2.21 7.04
CA ALA A 113 1.68 1.53 8.34
C ALA A 113 2.03 0.03 8.16
N SER A 114 1.39 -0.64 7.19
CA SER A 114 1.63 -2.03 6.84
C SER A 114 1.30 -2.28 5.35
N PRO A 115 1.85 -3.33 4.70
CA PRO A 115 1.65 -3.61 3.28
C PRO A 115 0.18 -3.77 2.88
N ASP A 116 -0.62 -4.38 3.75
CA ASP A 116 -2.05 -4.65 3.55
C ASP A 116 -2.90 -3.36 3.50
N ARG A 117 -2.39 -2.25 4.03
CA ARG A 117 -3.05 -0.93 3.88
C ARG A 117 -3.09 -0.52 2.41
N LEU A 118 -2.05 -0.85 1.66
CA LEU A 118 -1.99 -0.57 0.21
C LEU A 118 -2.67 -1.66 -0.61
N VAL A 119 -2.26 -2.93 -0.45
CA VAL A 119 -2.87 -4.07 -1.15
C VAL A 119 -2.80 -5.32 -0.30
N ARG A 120 -3.79 -6.21 -0.44
CA ARG A 120 -3.81 -7.49 0.26
C ARG A 120 -2.83 -8.50 -0.37
N PHE A 121 -2.72 -8.47 -1.69
CA PHE A 121 -1.86 -9.37 -2.45
C PHE A 121 -1.01 -8.59 -3.44
N GLY A 122 0.17 -9.13 -3.77
CA GLY A 122 1.03 -8.55 -4.81
C GLY A 122 1.82 -7.32 -4.36
N PHE A 123 1.97 -7.05 -3.06
CA PHE A 123 2.76 -5.92 -2.56
C PHE A 123 4.20 -5.90 -3.14
N PRO A 124 4.95 -7.02 -3.26
CA PRO A 124 6.27 -7.00 -3.86
C PRO A 124 6.27 -6.49 -5.31
N TYR A 125 5.25 -6.82 -6.11
CA TYR A 125 5.14 -6.30 -7.47
C TYR A 125 4.88 -4.79 -7.51
N LEU A 126 4.16 -4.25 -6.51
CA LEU A 126 3.99 -2.81 -6.39
C LEU A 126 5.29 -2.12 -5.98
N VAL A 127 6.09 -2.71 -5.11
CA VAL A 127 7.43 -2.20 -4.76
C VAL A 127 8.27 -2.04 -6.01
N GLU A 128 8.32 -3.05 -6.87
CA GLU A 128 9.03 -3.00 -8.16
C GLU A 128 8.45 -1.92 -9.08
N ALA A 129 7.12 -1.92 -9.28
CA ALA A 129 6.47 -0.96 -10.17
C ALA A 129 6.68 0.50 -9.73
N PHE A 130 6.65 0.78 -8.42
CA PHE A 130 6.90 2.11 -7.87
C PHE A 130 8.37 2.49 -8.01
N SER A 131 9.29 1.55 -7.81
CA SER A 131 10.72 1.78 -7.98
C SER A 131 11.07 2.19 -9.42
N TRP A 132 10.39 1.63 -10.44
CA TRP A 132 10.54 2.05 -11.83
C TRP A 132 10.13 3.51 -12.08
N GLN A 133 9.21 4.03 -11.26
CA GLN A 133 8.81 5.44 -11.27
C GLN A 133 9.71 6.32 -10.38
N GLY A 134 10.73 5.75 -9.75
CA GLY A 134 11.61 6.44 -8.82
C GLY A 134 10.95 6.73 -7.45
N VAL A 135 9.87 6.02 -7.11
CA VAL A 135 9.15 6.16 -5.85
C VAL A 135 9.46 4.96 -4.93
N ARG A 136 9.81 5.22 -3.68
CA ARG A 136 10.03 4.18 -2.67
C ARG A 136 8.74 3.93 -1.89
N LEU A 137 8.38 2.65 -1.75
CA LEU A 137 7.35 2.21 -0.80
C LEU A 137 8.05 1.88 0.52
N GLU A 138 7.73 2.64 1.56
CA GLU A 138 8.25 2.40 2.90
C GLU A 138 7.12 2.00 3.85
N VAL A 139 7.37 0.95 4.60
CA VAL A 139 6.44 0.40 5.58
C VAL A 139 6.99 0.70 6.97
N LEU A 140 6.14 1.19 7.87
CA LEU A 140 6.51 1.24 9.28
C LEU A 140 6.62 -0.20 9.77
N GLU A 141 7.75 -0.56 10.36
CA GLU A 141 7.88 -1.83 11.07
C GLU A 141 6.98 -1.79 12.32
N GLU A 142 5.76 -2.26 12.17
CA GLU A 142 4.92 -2.56 13.32
C GLU A 142 5.23 -3.97 13.80
N PRO A 143 5.42 -4.19 15.11
CA PRO A 143 5.21 -5.52 15.66
C PRO A 143 3.79 -5.90 15.25
N ALA A 144 3.66 -7.02 14.54
CA ALA A 144 2.42 -7.48 13.94
C ALA A 144 1.28 -7.50 14.98
N LYS A 145 0.56 -6.40 15.10
CA LYS A 145 -0.79 -6.44 15.65
C LYS A 145 -1.57 -7.20 14.60
N GLN A 146 -1.88 -8.45 14.92
CA GLN A 146 -2.72 -9.31 14.11
C GLN A 146 -3.89 -8.46 13.59
N GLU A 147 -4.03 -8.44 12.27
CA GLU A 147 -5.23 -7.85 11.68
C GLU A 147 -6.44 -8.43 12.39
N PRO A 148 -7.46 -7.62 12.69
CA PRO A 148 -8.67 -8.15 13.28
C PRO A 148 -9.15 -9.30 12.40
N LEU A 149 -9.32 -10.49 12.97
CA LEU A 149 -9.82 -11.69 12.28
C LEU A 149 -11.06 -11.39 11.44
N ALA A 150 -11.85 -10.40 11.86
CA ALA A 150 -13.01 -9.87 11.16
C ALA A 150 -12.68 -9.27 9.78
N GLU A 151 -11.54 -8.56 9.62
CA GLU A 151 -11.14 -7.98 8.33
C GLU A 151 -10.69 -9.07 7.35
N MET A 152 -9.88 -10.03 7.82
CA MET A 152 -9.47 -11.18 7.02
C MET A 152 -10.67 -12.01 6.57
N THR A 153 -11.64 -12.22 7.45
CA THR A 153 -12.85 -12.99 7.14
C THR A 153 -13.73 -12.25 6.13
N ALA A 154 -13.87 -10.94 6.24
CA ALA A 154 -14.63 -10.14 5.28
C ALA A 154 -13.99 -10.19 3.87
N ASP A 155 -12.66 -10.14 3.80
CA ASP A 155 -11.92 -10.27 2.54
C ASP A 155 -12.06 -11.67 1.94
N LEU A 156 -11.94 -12.73 2.75
CA LEU A 156 -12.16 -14.11 2.32
C LEU A 156 -13.58 -14.31 1.79
N LEU A 157 -14.59 -13.81 2.50
CA LEU A 157 -15.98 -13.84 2.04
C LEU A 157 -16.18 -13.15 0.70
N THR A 158 -15.50 -12.02 0.49
CA THR A 158 -15.55 -11.27 -0.77
C THR A 158 -14.97 -12.11 -1.91
N ILE A 159 -13.78 -12.72 -1.70
CA ILE A 159 -13.13 -13.59 -2.69
C ILE A 159 -14.05 -14.77 -3.04
N VAL A 160 -14.55 -15.52 -2.03
CA VAL A 160 -15.44 -16.65 -2.23
C VAL A 160 -16.72 -16.23 -2.97
N THR A 161 -17.26 -15.05 -2.64
CA THR A 161 -18.46 -14.51 -3.31
C THR A 161 -18.23 -14.23 -4.78
N VAL A 162 -17.09 -13.60 -5.13
CA VAL A 162 -16.72 -13.30 -6.52
C VAL A 162 -16.50 -14.59 -7.31
N PHE A 163 -15.77 -15.55 -6.74
CA PHE A 163 -15.51 -16.84 -7.39
C PHE A 163 -16.81 -17.64 -7.61
N SER A 164 -17.65 -17.74 -6.58
CA SER A 164 -18.94 -18.45 -6.67
C SER A 164 -19.86 -17.81 -7.72
N GLY A 165 -19.86 -16.47 -7.80
CA GLY A 165 -20.65 -15.76 -8.81
C GLY A 165 -20.20 -16.05 -10.24
N ARG A 166 -18.90 -16.21 -10.47
CA ARG A 166 -18.35 -16.55 -11.79
C ARG A 166 -18.55 -18.01 -12.17
N MET A 167 -18.47 -18.94 -11.21
CA MET A 167 -18.57 -20.37 -11.47
C MET A 167 -20.00 -20.90 -11.63
N TYR A 168 -20.96 -20.36 -10.90
CA TYR A 168 -22.29 -20.99 -10.77
C TYR A 168 -23.45 -20.14 -11.30
N GLY A 169 -23.26 -18.93 -11.79
CA GLY A 169 -24.30 -18.09 -12.35
C GLY A 169 -25.49 -17.89 -11.38
N HIS A 170 -26.71 -18.02 -11.87
CA HIS A 170 -27.94 -17.79 -11.05
C HIS A 170 -28.15 -18.78 -9.87
N ARG A 171 -27.51 -19.95 -9.85
CA ARG A 171 -27.55 -20.88 -8.71
C ARG A 171 -26.72 -20.39 -7.51
N ALA A 172 -25.77 -19.49 -7.73
CA ALA A 172 -24.85 -18.99 -6.73
C ALA A 172 -25.54 -18.23 -5.59
N LYS A 173 -26.65 -17.55 -5.80
CA LYS A 173 -27.34 -16.76 -4.76
C LYS A 173 -27.74 -17.60 -3.53
N ARG A 174 -28.18 -18.84 -3.72
CA ARG A 174 -28.55 -19.76 -2.60
C ARG A 174 -27.32 -20.27 -1.84
N VAL A 175 -26.25 -20.62 -2.55
CA VAL A 175 -24.99 -21.09 -1.94
C VAL A 175 -24.30 -19.95 -1.20
N GLN A 176 -24.32 -18.73 -1.72
CA GLN A 176 -23.79 -17.54 -1.07
C GLN A 176 -24.52 -17.22 0.25
N ALA A 177 -25.84 -17.31 0.27
CA ALA A 177 -26.62 -17.08 1.49
C ALA A 177 -26.27 -18.13 2.57
N CYS A 178 -26.18 -19.40 2.18
CA CYS A 178 -25.83 -20.50 3.09
C CYS A 178 -24.40 -20.37 3.64
N LEU A 179 -23.41 -20.05 2.79
CA LEU A 179 -22.03 -19.83 3.21
C LEU A 179 -21.89 -18.64 4.16
N ARG A 180 -22.54 -17.52 3.87
CA ARG A 180 -22.53 -16.34 4.73
C ARG A 180 -23.09 -16.63 6.12
N THR A 181 -24.18 -17.41 6.20
CA THR A 181 -24.80 -17.78 7.46
C THR A 181 -23.90 -18.70 8.27
N ARG A 182 -23.30 -19.72 7.63
CA ARG A 182 -22.40 -20.66 8.31
C ARG A 182 -21.11 -20.00 8.81
N ILE A 183 -20.49 -19.14 8.02
CA ILE A 183 -19.26 -18.45 8.43
C ILE A 183 -19.56 -17.51 9.59
N LYS A 184 -20.68 -16.76 9.56
CA LYS A 184 -21.09 -15.93 10.70
C LYS A 184 -21.31 -16.73 11.98
N ALA A 185 -21.94 -17.90 11.88
CA ALA A 185 -22.16 -18.79 13.02
C ALA A 185 -20.83 -19.30 13.60
N CYS A 186 -19.92 -19.77 12.76
CA CYS A 186 -18.59 -20.20 13.20
C CYS A 186 -17.78 -19.07 13.86
N MET A 187 -17.92 -17.83 13.40
CA MET A 187 -17.25 -16.68 14.01
C MET A 187 -17.81 -16.36 15.40
N GLN A 188 -19.14 -16.40 15.55
CA GLN A 188 -19.79 -16.19 16.84
C GLN A 188 -19.40 -17.28 17.86
N GLU A 189 -19.30 -18.54 17.43
CA GLU A 189 -18.82 -19.64 18.27
C GLU A 189 -17.35 -19.49 18.65
N ALA A 190 -16.51 -18.99 17.77
CA ALA A 190 -15.09 -18.73 18.04
C ALA A 190 -14.89 -17.55 19.02
N GLU A 191 -15.68 -16.48 18.87
CA GLU A 191 -15.66 -15.33 19.79
C GLU A 191 -16.14 -15.71 21.20
N GLN A 192 -17.16 -16.57 21.31
CA GLN A 192 -17.66 -17.07 22.60
C GLN A 192 -16.61 -17.92 23.33
N ARG A 193 -15.86 -18.77 22.62
CA ARG A 193 -14.78 -19.58 23.22
C ARG A 193 -13.59 -18.79 23.71
N HIS A 194 -13.31 -17.64 23.12
CA HIS A 194 -12.23 -16.75 23.57
C HIS A 194 -12.64 -15.77 24.68
N GLY A 195 -13.93 -15.60 24.93
CA GLY A 195 -14.45 -14.78 26.04
C GLY A 195 -14.59 -15.53 27.38
N GLU A 196 -14.45 -16.86 27.38
CA GLU A 196 -14.55 -17.72 28.59
C GLU A 196 -13.19 -18.19 29.12
N SER A 197 -12.08 -17.70 28.59
CA SER A 197 -10.70 -17.95 29.05
C SER A 197 -10.07 -16.68 29.63
#